data_f66fa26c9edc53b9d684edaa4cb2c66e
#
_entry.id   f66fa26c9edc53b9d684edaa4cb2c66e
#
_cell.length_a   1.000
_cell.length_b   1.000
_cell.length_c   1.000
_cell.angle_alpha   90.00
_cell.angle_beta   90.00
_cell.angle_gamma   90.00
#
_symmetry.space_group_name_H-M   'P 1'
#
loop_
_entity.id
_entity.type
_entity.pdbx_description
1 polymer ?
#
loop_
_entity_poly.entity_id
_entity_poly.type
_entity_poly.pdbx_seq_one_letter_code
_entity_poly.pdbx_strand_id
1 'polypeptide(L)'
;QTPDSGEVLHRDGDNLASVLNLLAKDHSEAKELIVKMLAAVVPGVLDVSVKQIHKKETLEFRQKVGSNESPWRFSAENMSDGTLRALGVLTALFQSLNGGTRRVPLVGIEEPEVAVHPGAAGVLRDALQMAARNTQVIVTSHSPDLLDDKDVRDDWVLVVVNENGETRIGPLRESDRTLMRDRLFTAGELLRQGPLIPDFGSDRDASGEQLEFFGRPDA
;
A
#
# COMPACT_ATOMS: atom_id res chain seq x y z
N GLN A 1 4.16 -18.96 12.38
CA GLN A 1 5.28 -18.06 12.15
C GLN A 1 6.25 -18.17 13.33
N THR A 2 7.58 -18.14 13.09
CA THR A 2 8.57 -18.08 14.17
C THR A 2 8.71 -16.63 14.62
N PRO A 3 8.65 -16.31 15.94
CA PRO A 3 8.82 -14.96 16.43
C PRO A 3 10.20 -14.39 16.04
N ASP A 4 10.20 -13.11 15.66
CA ASP A 4 11.42 -12.33 15.45
C ASP A 4 11.37 -11.00 16.24
N SER A 5 12.29 -10.04 15.99
CA SER A 5 12.29 -8.75 16.67
C SER A 5 11.06 -7.90 16.38
N GLY A 6 10.40 -8.08 15.23
CA GLY A 6 9.25 -7.30 14.80
C GLY A 6 9.55 -5.84 14.47
N GLU A 7 10.82 -5.45 14.34
CA GLU A 7 11.21 -4.04 14.11
C GLU A 7 10.80 -3.52 12.74
N VAL A 8 10.87 -4.36 11.71
CA VAL A 8 10.50 -4.03 10.33
C VAL A 8 9.78 -5.20 9.70
N LEU A 9 8.69 -4.93 8.98
CA LEU A 9 7.97 -5.93 8.22
C LEU A 9 8.83 -6.46 7.07
N HIS A 10 8.94 -7.78 6.97
CA HIS A 10 9.63 -8.44 5.87
C HIS A 10 8.83 -8.32 4.57
N ARG A 11 9.52 -8.43 3.44
CA ARG A 11 8.94 -8.27 2.11
C ARG A 11 7.77 -9.22 1.83
N ASP A 12 7.85 -10.45 2.30
CA ASP A 12 6.84 -11.50 2.16
C ASP A 12 5.81 -11.52 3.29
N GLY A 13 5.98 -10.63 4.30
CA GLY A 13 5.07 -10.52 5.44
C GLY A 13 5.16 -11.69 6.42
N ASP A 14 6.17 -12.54 6.34
CA ASP A 14 6.32 -13.74 7.17
C ASP A 14 6.51 -13.43 8.67
N ASN A 15 6.84 -12.18 9.03
CA ASN A 15 6.96 -11.71 10.42
C ASN A 15 5.84 -10.76 10.87
N LEU A 16 4.73 -10.69 10.13
CA LEU A 16 3.63 -9.75 10.39
C LEU A 16 3.11 -9.82 11.84
N ALA A 17 3.01 -11.02 12.43
CA ALA A 17 2.57 -11.17 13.82
C ALA A 17 3.56 -10.52 14.79
N SER A 18 4.88 -10.71 14.59
CA SER A 18 5.91 -10.09 15.45
C SER A 18 5.87 -8.56 15.37
N VAL A 19 5.70 -7.99 14.15
CA VAL A 19 5.57 -6.53 13.98
C VAL A 19 4.34 -6.00 14.69
N LEU A 20 3.16 -6.63 14.52
CA LEU A 20 1.94 -6.22 15.21
C LEU A 20 2.03 -6.37 16.73
N ASN A 21 2.77 -7.39 17.22
CA ASN A 21 3.00 -7.57 18.65
C ASN A 21 3.87 -6.43 19.23
N LEU A 22 4.92 -6.05 18.51
CA LEU A 22 5.78 -4.92 18.89
C LEU A 22 4.98 -3.61 18.87
N LEU A 23 4.21 -3.35 17.81
CA LEU A 23 3.36 -2.16 17.73
C LEU A 23 2.32 -2.11 18.85
N ALA A 24 1.74 -3.25 19.22
CA ALA A 24 0.78 -3.30 20.32
C ALA A 24 1.40 -2.97 21.68
N LYS A 25 2.69 -3.25 21.88
CA LYS A 25 3.41 -2.99 23.14
C LYS A 25 3.92 -1.55 23.22
N ASP A 26 4.57 -1.10 22.16
CA ASP A 26 5.40 0.11 22.20
C ASP A 26 4.77 1.28 21.40
N HIS A 27 3.85 0.99 20.48
CA HIS A 27 3.25 1.95 19.55
C HIS A 27 1.75 1.68 19.33
N SER A 28 0.96 1.63 20.40
CA SER A 28 -0.47 1.24 20.36
C SER A 28 -1.30 2.08 19.38
N GLU A 29 -1.00 3.38 19.23
CA GLU A 29 -1.68 4.26 18.29
C GLU A 29 -1.53 3.80 16.82
N ALA A 30 -0.34 3.33 16.45
CA ALA A 30 -0.10 2.78 15.11
C ALA A 30 -0.91 1.49 14.90
N LYS A 31 -0.91 0.61 15.88
CA LYS A 31 -1.71 -0.63 15.83
C LYS A 31 -3.21 -0.33 15.77
N GLU A 32 -3.71 0.62 16.55
CA GLU A 32 -5.12 1.04 16.52
C GLU A 32 -5.51 1.63 15.17
N LEU A 33 -4.64 2.45 14.55
CA LEU A 33 -4.85 2.99 13.22
C LEU A 33 -4.91 1.87 12.16
N ILE A 34 -3.99 0.91 12.21
CA ILE A 34 -3.99 -0.26 11.32
C ILE A 34 -5.31 -1.02 11.42
N VAL A 35 -5.77 -1.31 12.65
CA VAL A 35 -7.03 -2.03 12.87
C VAL A 35 -8.24 -1.22 12.39
N LYS A 36 -8.25 0.09 12.64
CA LYS A 36 -9.31 0.99 12.17
C LYS A 36 -9.41 1.01 10.64
N MET A 37 -8.26 1.13 9.95
CA MET A 37 -8.23 1.11 8.48
C MET A 37 -8.61 -0.27 7.94
N LEU A 38 -8.15 -1.34 8.58
CA LEU A 38 -8.55 -2.70 8.21
C LEU A 38 -10.06 -2.92 8.35
N ALA A 39 -10.67 -2.44 9.42
CA ALA A 39 -12.11 -2.53 9.63
C ALA A 39 -12.92 -1.78 8.54
N ALA A 40 -12.35 -0.72 7.98
CA ALA A 40 -12.98 0.01 6.88
C ALA A 40 -12.81 -0.71 5.52
N VAL A 41 -11.71 -1.45 5.33
CA VAL A 41 -11.45 -2.27 4.13
C VAL A 41 -12.20 -3.60 4.19
N VAL A 42 -12.26 -4.21 5.38
CA VAL A 42 -12.88 -5.55 5.62
C VAL A 42 -13.99 -5.40 6.65
N PRO A 43 -15.24 -5.21 6.22
CA PRO A 43 -16.36 -5.01 7.12
C PRO A 43 -16.51 -6.14 8.14
N GLY A 44 -16.77 -5.76 9.37
CA GLY A 44 -16.96 -6.69 10.48
C GLY A 44 -15.71 -7.00 11.30
N VAL A 45 -14.50 -6.74 10.81
CA VAL A 45 -13.28 -6.83 11.63
C VAL A 45 -13.34 -5.77 12.72
N LEU A 46 -13.11 -6.20 13.97
CA LEU A 46 -13.13 -5.33 15.15
C LEU A 46 -11.75 -5.19 15.78
N ASP A 47 -10.92 -6.21 15.69
CA ASP A 47 -9.57 -6.21 16.25
C ASP A 47 -8.74 -7.33 15.64
N VAL A 48 -7.42 -7.14 15.68
CA VAL A 48 -6.41 -8.13 15.34
C VAL A 48 -5.43 -8.20 16.50
N SER A 49 -5.21 -9.38 17.04
CA SER A 49 -4.27 -9.63 18.13
C SER A 49 -3.32 -10.76 17.79
N VAL A 50 -2.18 -10.77 18.47
CA VAL A 50 -1.19 -11.85 18.32
C VAL A 50 -1.42 -12.89 19.38
N LYS A 51 -1.45 -14.15 18.96
CA LYS A 51 -1.60 -15.31 19.84
C LYS A 51 -0.35 -16.18 19.75
N GLN A 52 0.23 -16.46 20.90
CA GLN A 52 1.31 -17.44 20.97
C GLN A 52 0.77 -18.86 21.09
N ILE A 53 1.24 -19.74 20.23
CA ILE A 53 0.95 -21.17 20.26
C ILE A 53 2.29 -21.90 20.32
N HIS A 54 2.66 -22.36 21.51
CA HIS A 54 3.99 -22.93 21.80
C HIS A 54 5.12 -21.96 21.43
N LYS A 55 5.93 -22.30 20.44
CA LYS A 55 7.06 -21.49 19.94
C LYS A 55 6.73 -20.67 18.69
N LYS A 56 5.47 -20.60 18.31
CA LYS A 56 5.01 -19.88 17.11
C LYS A 56 4.04 -18.79 17.49
N GLU A 57 4.06 -17.71 16.70
CA GLU A 57 3.06 -16.66 16.74
C GLU A 57 2.08 -16.80 15.58
N THR A 58 0.82 -16.48 15.82
CA THR A 58 -0.24 -16.38 14.82
C THR A 58 -1.12 -15.19 15.12
N LEU A 59 -1.91 -14.78 14.11
CA LEU A 59 -2.89 -13.71 14.28
C LEU A 59 -4.26 -14.29 14.62
N GLU A 60 -4.94 -13.65 15.55
CA GLU A 60 -6.35 -13.90 15.90
C GLU A 60 -7.15 -12.64 15.57
N PHE A 61 -8.16 -12.80 14.72
CA PHE A 61 -9.08 -11.75 14.32
C PHE A 61 -10.36 -11.84 15.15
N ARG A 62 -10.83 -10.70 15.65
CA ARG A 62 -12.16 -10.56 16.22
C ARG A 62 -13.06 -9.96 15.16
N GLN A 63 -14.14 -10.68 14.82
CA GLN A 63 -15.03 -10.24 13.75
C GLN A 63 -16.49 -10.39 14.16
N LYS A 64 -17.31 -9.38 13.84
CA LYS A 64 -18.76 -9.45 13.99
C LYS A 64 -19.34 -10.26 12.84
N VAL A 65 -20.10 -11.31 13.16
CA VAL A 65 -20.76 -12.19 12.19
C VAL A 65 -22.27 -12.19 12.45
N GLY A 66 -23.02 -11.72 11.48
CA GLY A 66 -24.48 -11.64 11.58
C GLY A 66 -24.96 -10.69 12.69
N SER A 67 -26.08 -11.06 13.35
CA SER A 67 -26.69 -10.28 14.44
C SER A 67 -26.17 -10.65 15.84
N ASN A 68 -25.16 -11.51 15.95
CA ASN A 68 -24.63 -11.91 17.25
C ASN A 68 -23.96 -10.73 17.95
N GLU A 69 -24.29 -10.53 19.22
CA GLU A 69 -23.70 -9.46 20.06
C GLU A 69 -22.22 -9.75 20.38
N SER A 70 -21.85 -11.03 20.51
CA SER A 70 -20.48 -11.42 20.81
C SER A 70 -19.68 -11.67 19.53
N PRO A 71 -18.53 -11.00 19.35
CA PRO A 71 -17.69 -11.21 18.16
C PRO A 71 -17.06 -12.59 18.16
N TRP A 72 -16.99 -13.18 16.98
CA TRP A 72 -16.28 -14.44 16.76
C TRP A 72 -14.78 -14.22 16.70
N ARG A 73 -14.03 -15.26 16.97
CA ARG A 73 -12.56 -15.29 16.88
C ARG A 73 -12.15 -16.24 15.78
N PHE A 74 -11.34 -15.75 14.88
CA PHE A 74 -10.80 -16.49 13.75
C PHE A 74 -9.28 -16.45 13.78
N SER A 75 -8.62 -17.58 13.56
CA SER A 75 -7.18 -17.59 13.30
C SER A 75 -6.89 -17.08 11.88
N ALA A 76 -5.67 -16.63 11.63
CA ALA A 76 -5.24 -16.15 10.31
C ALA A 76 -5.54 -17.16 9.19
N GLU A 77 -5.46 -18.46 9.47
CA GLU A 77 -5.74 -19.55 8.51
C GLU A 77 -7.18 -19.55 8.00
N ASN A 78 -8.11 -18.94 8.74
CA ASN A 78 -9.53 -18.86 8.39
C ASN A 78 -9.89 -17.51 7.73
N MET A 79 -8.92 -16.63 7.56
CA MET A 79 -9.14 -15.34 6.91
C MET A 79 -8.83 -15.45 5.41
N SER A 80 -9.50 -14.59 4.61
CA SER A 80 -9.18 -14.52 3.18
C SER A 80 -7.79 -13.95 2.94
N ASP A 81 -7.15 -14.37 1.84
CA ASP A 81 -5.86 -13.82 1.41
C ASP A 81 -5.93 -12.29 1.25
N GLY A 82 -7.07 -11.77 0.76
CA GLY A 82 -7.30 -10.34 0.65
C GLY A 82 -7.24 -9.62 2.01
N THR A 83 -7.84 -10.21 3.05
CA THR A 83 -7.78 -9.65 4.41
C THR A 83 -6.35 -9.63 4.95
N LEU A 84 -5.62 -10.72 4.77
CA LEU A 84 -4.22 -10.81 5.23
C LEU A 84 -3.31 -9.86 4.47
N ARG A 85 -3.50 -9.74 3.15
CA ARG A 85 -2.75 -8.80 2.32
C ARG A 85 -3.06 -7.35 2.69
N ALA A 86 -4.33 -7.00 2.89
CA ALA A 86 -4.71 -5.65 3.35
C ALA A 86 -4.06 -5.32 4.70
N LEU A 87 -4.06 -6.26 5.65
CA LEU A 87 -3.39 -6.09 6.93
C LEU A 87 -1.87 -5.90 6.74
N GLY A 88 -1.23 -6.68 5.88
CA GLY A 88 0.19 -6.54 5.54
C GLY A 88 0.53 -5.17 4.95
N VAL A 89 -0.26 -4.71 3.97
CA VAL A 89 -0.12 -3.38 3.35
C VAL A 89 -0.26 -2.27 4.38
N LEU A 90 -1.31 -2.30 5.21
CA LEU A 90 -1.52 -1.30 6.26
C LEU A 90 -0.40 -1.32 7.31
N THR A 91 0.11 -2.50 7.66
CA THR A 91 1.26 -2.61 8.57
C THR A 91 2.52 -2.03 7.95
N ALA A 92 2.80 -2.31 6.66
CA ALA A 92 3.94 -1.72 5.95
C ALA A 92 3.87 -0.18 5.95
N LEU A 93 2.68 0.38 5.75
CA LEU A 93 2.46 1.83 5.71
C LEU A 93 2.62 2.51 7.07
N PHE A 94 2.18 1.87 8.15
CA PHE A 94 2.07 2.52 9.46
C PHE A 94 3.05 2.02 10.52
N GLN A 95 3.91 1.03 10.23
CA GLN A 95 4.89 0.50 11.18
C GLN A 95 5.88 1.55 11.71
N SER A 96 6.11 2.63 10.97
CA SER A 96 7.02 3.73 11.36
C SER A 96 6.30 4.95 11.90
N LEU A 97 4.98 4.87 12.14
CA LEU A 97 4.22 5.99 12.65
C LEU A 97 4.70 6.38 14.08
N ASN A 98 4.76 7.69 14.34
CA ASN A 98 5.14 8.25 15.66
C ASN A 98 6.53 7.81 16.18
N GLY A 99 7.48 7.56 15.27
CA GLY A 99 8.87 7.27 15.65
C GLY A 99 9.10 5.84 16.08
N GLY A 100 8.37 4.89 15.48
CA GLY A 100 8.59 3.45 15.65
C GLY A 100 10.07 3.08 15.77
N THR A 101 10.38 1.95 16.34
CA THR A 101 11.74 1.51 16.70
C THR A 101 12.75 1.63 15.55
N ARG A 102 12.26 1.58 14.31
CA ARG A 102 13.05 1.81 13.11
C ARG A 102 12.26 2.58 12.06
N ARG A 103 12.79 3.72 11.63
CA ARG A 103 12.19 4.49 10.55
C ARG A 103 12.39 3.78 9.21
N VAL A 104 11.30 3.46 8.53
CA VAL A 104 11.29 2.96 7.14
C VAL A 104 11.17 4.17 6.21
N PRO A 105 12.23 4.54 5.46
CA PRO A 105 12.22 5.76 4.64
C PRO A 105 11.40 5.62 3.36
N LEU A 106 11.26 4.40 2.85
CA LEU A 106 10.59 4.09 1.59
C LEU A 106 9.77 2.80 1.73
N VAL A 107 8.53 2.84 1.27
CA VAL A 107 7.65 1.67 1.14
C VAL A 107 7.22 1.54 -0.32
N GLY A 108 7.56 0.41 -0.94
CA GLY A 108 7.10 0.04 -2.28
C GLY A 108 6.00 -1.01 -2.19
N ILE A 109 4.89 -0.80 -2.88
CA ILE A 109 3.75 -1.72 -2.89
C ILE A 109 3.28 -1.96 -4.32
N GLU A 110 3.20 -3.22 -4.70
CA GLU A 110 2.67 -3.62 -6.00
C GLU A 110 1.18 -3.94 -5.88
N GLU A 111 0.36 -3.28 -6.70
CA GLU A 111 -1.07 -3.52 -6.87
C GLU A 111 -1.82 -3.75 -5.54
N PRO A 112 -1.77 -2.81 -4.60
CA PRO A 112 -2.39 -2.99 -3.29
C PRO A 112 -3.91 -3.23 -3.36
N GLU A 113 -4.55 -2.77 -4.42
CA GLU A 113 -5.98 -2.90 -4.66
C GLU A 113 -6.44 -4.32 -5.02
N VAL A 114 -5.56 -5.19 -5.51
CA VAL A 114 -5.91 -6.57 -5.91
C VAL A 114 -6.49 -7.38 -4.74
N ALA A 115 -6.12 -7.00 -3.53
CA ALA A 115 -6.55 -7.68 -2.32
C ALA A 115 -7.84 -7.12 -1.70
N VAL A 116 -8.35 -6.01 -2.21
CA VAL A 116 -9.46 -5.29 -1.57
C VAL A 116 -10.68 -5.21 -2.50
N HIS A 117 -11.86 -5.18 -1.90
CA HIS A 117 -13.07 -4.93 -2.67
C HIS A 117 -13.00 -3.53 -3.31
N PRO A 118 -13.46 -3.34 -4.56
CA PRO A 118 -13.42 -2.03 -5.23
C PRO A 118 -13.96 -0.87 -4.38
N GLY A 119 -15.03 -1.10 -3.60
CA GLY A 119 -15.57 -0.11 -2.67
C GLY A 119 -14.62 0.32 -1.54
N ALA A 120 -13.51 -0.38 -1.33
CA ALA A 120 -12.49 -0.03 -0.34
C ALA A 120 -11.29 0.73 -0.94
N ALA A 121 -11.27 0.96 -2.25
CA ALA A 121 -10.18 1.68 -2.92
C ALA A 121 -9.95 3.08 -2.32
N GLY A 122 -11.01 3.79 -1.96
CA GLY A 122 -10.94 5.08 -1.28
C GLY A 122 -10.21 4.99 0.07
N VAL A 123 -10.55 4.00 0.90
CA VAL A 123 -9.90 3.80 2.21
C VAL A 123 -8.41 3.48 2.03
N LEU A 124 -8.09 2.65 1.04
CA LEU A 124 -6.70 2.31 0.73
C LEU A 124 -5.92 3.56 0.28
N ARG A 125 -6.50 4.38 -0.57
CA ARG A 125 -5.91 5.65 -1.01
C ARG A 125 -5.66 6.59 0.17
N ASP A 126 -6.64 6.74 1.07
CA ASP A 126 -6.50 7.56 2.28
C ASP A 126 -5.33 7.06 3.15
N ALA A 127 -5.20 5.74 3.29
CA ALA A 127 -4.09 5.13 4.02
C ALA A 127 -2.72 5.44 3.37
N LEU A 128 -2.63 5.33 2.03
CA LEU A 128 -1.43 5.67 1.27
C LEU A 128 -1.05 7.15 1.44
N GLN A 129 -2.01 8.07 1.30
CA GLN A 129 -1.79 9.50 1.46
C GLN A 129 -1.39 9.86 2.91
N MET A 130 -2.00 9.20 3.90
CA MET A 130 -1.64 9.41 5.30
C MET A 130 -0.22 8.95 5.60
N ALA A 131 0.18 7.78 5.11
CA ALA A 131 1.53 7.24 5.28
C ALA A 131 2.59 8.11 4.57
N ALA A 132 2.25 8.65 3.39
CA ALA A 132 3.14 9.49 2.58
C ALA A 132 3.58 10.79 3.28
N ARG A 133 2.92 11.19 4.37
CA ARG A 133 3.35 12.33 5.19
C ARG A 133 4.64 12.07 5.98
N ASN A 134 4.95 10.81 6.25
CA ASN A 134 6.07 10.40 7.10
C ASN A 134 7.08 9.49 6.39
N THR A 135 6.68 8.87 5.29
CA THR A 135 7.45 7.85 4.56
C THR A 135 7.25 8.07 3.07
N GLN A 136 8.28 7.92 2.25
CA GLN A 136 8.09 7.90 0.80
C GLN A 136 7.31 6.63 0.44
N VAL A 137 6.24 6.77 -0.33
CA VAL A 137 5.40 5.64 -0.78
C VAL A 137 5.44 5.58 -2.30
N ILE A 138 5.79 4.42 -2.85
CA ILE A 138 5.72 4.13 -4.28
C ILE A 138 4.73 2.99 -4.48
N VAL A 139 3.76 3.20 -5.36
CA VAL A 139 2.69 2.23 -5.63
C VAL A 139 2.62 1.98 -7.12
N THR A 140 2.56 0.71 -7.52
CA THR A 140 2.14 0.35 -8.88
C THR A 140 0.66 -0.04 -8.86
N SER A 141 -0.09 0.38 -9.87
CA SER A 141 -1.52 0.08 -9.96
C SER A 141 -2.00 0.09 -11.41
N HIS A 142 -2.96 -0.77 -11.70
CA HIS A 142 -3.75 -0.76 -12.92
C HIS A 142 -5.21 -0.36 -12.65
N SER A 143 -5.55 0.00 -11.41
CA SER A 143 -6.92 0.28 -10.99
C SER A 143 -7.28 1.74 -11.20
N PRO A 144 -8.26 2.03 -12.07
CA PRO A 144 -8.82 3.37 -12.14
C PRO A 144 -9.42 3.83 -10.81
N ASP A 145 -9.98 2.91 -10.01
CA ASP A 145 -10.65 3.25 -8.75
C ASP A 145 -9.66 3.75 -7.69
N LEU A 146 -8.42 3.25 -7.69
CA LEU A 146 -7.38 3.75 -6.80
C LEU A 146 -6.95 5.18 -7.19
N LEU A 147 -6.96 5.50 -8.48
CA LEU A 147 -6.56 6.79 -9.04
C LEU A 147 -7.72 7.79 -9.16
N ASP A 148 -8.96 7.37 -8.82
CA ASP A 148 -10.14 8.21 -8.96
C ASP A 148 -10.36 9.10 -7.74
N ASP A 149 -9.50 10.12 -7.64
CA ASP A 149 -9.60 11.16 -6.62
C ASP A 149 -9.00 12.47 -7.12
N LYS A 150 -9.68 13.57 -6.86
CA LYS A 150 -9.25 14.93 -7.24
C LYS A 150 -8.07 15.45 -6.43
N ASP A 151 -7.73 14.78 -5.33
CA ASP A 151 -6.58 15.12 -4.51
C ASP A 151 -5.31 14.35 -4.93
N VAL A 152 -5.43 13.37 -5.86
CA VAL A 152 -4.28 12.79 -6.55
C VAL A 152 -3.73 13.83 -7.53
N ARG A 153 -2.51 14.29 -7.26
CA ARG A 153 -1.84 15.31 -8.06
C ARG A 153 -1.26 14.72 -9.33
N ASP A 154 -1.22 15.51 -10.38
CA ASP A 154 -0.63 15.13 -11.67
C ASP A 154 0.86 14.78 -11.59
N ASP A 155 1.60 15.44 -10.69
CA ASP A 155 3.04 15.21 -10.47
C ASP A 155 3.33 13.94 -9.60
N TRP A 156 2.32 13.30 -9.04
CA TRP A 156 2.46 12.02 -8.34
C TRP A 156 2.30 10.81 -9.27
N VAL A 157 1.78 11.02 -10.47
CA VAL A 157 1.48 9.93 -11.41
C VAL A 157 2.60 9.79 -12.43
N LEU A 158 3.23 8.63 -12.44
CA LEU A 158 4.18 8.23 -13.46
C LEU A 158 3.57 7.12 -14.31
N VAL A 159 3.68 7.26 -15.62
CA VAL A 159 3.21 6.27 -16.58
C VAL A 159 4.36 5.37 -16.98
N VAL A 160 4.10 4.07 -16.89
CA VAL A 160 5.07 3.03 -17.28
C VAL A 160 4.56 2.36 -18.54
N VAL A 161 5.37 2.32 -19.58
CA VAL A 161 5.06 1.65 -20.86
C VAL A 161 6.19 0.71 -21.23
N ASN A 162 5.85 -0.32 -22.01
CA ASN A 162 6.83 -1.17 -22.66
C ASN A 162 6.79 -0.89 -24.15
N GLU A 163 7.90 -0.39 -24.70
CA GLU A 163 8.08 -0.11 -26.12
C GLU A 163 9.22 -0.98 -26.66
N ASN A 164 8.90 -1.90 -27.58
CA ASN A 164 9.87 -2.79 -28.21
C ASN A 164 10.73 -3.62 -27.23
N GLY A 165 10.17 -3.96 -26.05
CA GLY A 165 10.87 -4.72 -25.02
C GLY A 165 11.64 -3.85 -24.01
N GLU A 166 11.63 -2.53 -24.17
CA GLU A 166 12.22 -1.59 -23.22
C GLU A 166 11.14 -0.97 -22.34
N THR A 167 11.35 -0.98 -21.03
CA THR A 167 10.49 -0.29 -20.09
C THR A 167 10.88 1.18 -20.01
N ARG A 168 9.92 2.06 -20.31
CA ARG A 168 10.06 3.50 -20.19
C ARG A 168 9.10 4.06 -19.15
N ILE A 169 9.59 5.03 -18.36
CA ILE A 169 8.80 5.68 -17.31
C ILE A 169 8.84 7.18 -17.56
N GLY A 170 7.69 7.82 -17.55
CA GLY A 170 7.58 9.27 -17.73
C GLY A 170 6.37 9.85 -17.00
N PRO A 171 6.33 11.19 -16.82
CA PRO A 171 5.15 11.85 -16.31
C PRO A 171 3.99 11.69 -17.30
N LEU A 172 2.76 12.00 -16.87
CA LEU A 172 1.61 12.14 -17.76
C LEU A 172 1.90 13.22 -18.82
N ARG A 173 1.38 13.01 -20.04
CA ARG A 173 1.43 14.06 -21.10
C ARG A 173 0.74 15.34 -20.62
N GLU A 174 1.22 16.48 -21.11
CA GLU A 174 0.80 17.80 -20.60
C GLU A 174 -0.70 18.07 -20.74
N SER A 175 -1.37 17.53 -21.78
CA SER A 175 -2.82 17.65 -21.92
C SER A 175 -3.58 16.99 -20.76
N ASP A 176 -3.17 15.80 -20.33
CA ASP A 176 -3.83 15.07 -19.25
C ASP A 176 -3.52 15.72 -17.89
N ARG A 177 -2.28 16.21 -17.70
CA ARG A 177 -1.88 16.98 -16.51
C ARG A 177 -2.71 18.24 -16.37
N THR A 178 -2.96 18.98 -17.47
CA THR A 178 -3.81 20.17 -17.47
C THR A 178 -5.23 19.82 -17.06
N LEU A 179 -5.82 18.75 -17.61
CA LEU A 179 -7.16 18.31 -17.23
C LEU A 179 -7.27 17.97 -15.74
N MET A 180 -6.22 17.36 -15.15
CA MET A 180 -6.17 17.06 -13.71
C MET A 180 -6.02 18.33 -12.89
N ARG A 181 -5.11 19.25 -13.24
CA ARG A 181 -4.91 20.52 -12.54
C ARG A 181 -6.16 21.40 -12.52
N ASP A 182 -6.89 21.42 -13.63
CA ASP A 182 -8.14 22.14 -13.76
C ASP A 182 -9.33 21.41 -13.10
N ARG A 183 -9.06 20.24 -12.46
CA ARG A 183 -10.04 19.38 -11.80
C ARG A 183 -11.20 18.93 -12.70
N LEU A 184 -10.98 18.87 -13.99
CA LEU A 184 -11.95 18.41 -14.98
C LEU A 184 -12.03 16.89 -15.01
N PHE A 185 -10.87 16.23 -14.85
CA PHE A 185 -10.77 14.78 -14.80
C PHE A 185 -9.80 14.35 -13.68
N THR A 186 -10.05 13.16 -13.10
CA THR A 186 -9.10 12.45 -12.27
C THR A 186 -8.20 11.57 -13.14
N ALA A 187 -7.06 11.13 -12.61
CA ALA A 187 -6.22 10.14 -13.32
C ALA A 187 -6.99 8.82 -13.57
N GLY A 188 -7.87 8.43 -12.64
CA GLY A 188 -8.74 7.27 -12.78
C GLY A 188 -9.78 7.41 -13.90
N GLU A 189 -10.40 8.58 -14.04
CA GLU A 189 -11.33 8.87 -15.14
C GLU A 189 -10.61 8.86 -16.49
N LEU A 190 -9.41 9.44 -16.57
CA LEU A 190 -8.58 9.38 -17.78
C LEU A 190 -8.22 7.94 -18.14
N LEU A 191 -7.83 7.14 -17.16
CA LEU A 191 -7.46 5.73 -17.38
C LEU A 191 -8.67 4.89 -17.87
N ARG A 192 -9.90 5.21 -17.45
CA ARG A 192 -11.12 4.55 -17.96
C ARG A 192 -11.42 4.90 -19.42
N GLN A 193 -10.96 6.04 -19.91
CA GLN A 193 -11.15 6.45 -21.31
C GLN A 193 -10.14 5.79 -22.25
N GLY A 194 -8.97 5.42 -21.74
CA GLY A 194 -7.91 4.77 -22.50
C GLY A 194 -6.60 4.73 -21.73
N PRO A 195 -5.56 4.11 -22.30
CA PRO A 195 -4.27 4.04 -21.66
C PRO A 195 -3.69 5.45 -21.44
N LEU A 196 -3.14 5.69 -20.27
CA LEU A 196 -2.40 6.90 -19.99
C LEU A 196 -1.15 6.95 -20.86
N ILE A 197 -0.83 8.13 -21.37
CA ILE A 197 0.30 8.33 -22.28
C ILE A 197 1.38 9.12 -21.54
N PRO A 198 2.63 8.60 -21.51
CA PRO A 198 3.73 9.32 -20.92
C PRO A 198 4.21 10.47 -21.81
N ASP A 199 4.72 11.51 -21.20
CA ASP A 199 5.47 12.57 -21.88
C ASP A 199 6.97 12.29 -21.70
N PHE A 200 7.63 11.95 -22.78
CA PHE A 200 9.09 11.77 -22.77
C PHE A 200 9.85 13.03 -23.21
N GLY A 201 9.13 14.17 -23.38
CA GLY A 201 9.68 15.36 -24.05
C GLY A 201 9.90 15.12 -25.54
N SER A 202 9.99 16.15 -26.35
CA SER A 202 10.52 16.00 -27.71
C SER A 202 11.95 15.49 -27.56
N ASP A 203 12.27 14.31 -28.11
CA ASP A 203 13.55 13.62 -28.06
C ASP A 203 14.75 14.59 -27.97
N ARG A 204 15.08 14.99 -26.76
CA ARG A 204 16.32 15.69 -26.47
C ARG A 204 17.25 14.64 -25.91
N ASP A 205 18.13 14.25 -26.81
CA ASP A 205 19.30 13.44 -26.56
C ASP A 205 19.06 11.98 -26.13
N ALA A 206 19.08 11.11 -27.13
CA ALA A 206 19.46 9.71 -26.99
C ALA A 206 20.92 9.55 -26.50
N SER A 207 21.39 10.42 -25.61
CA SER A 207 22.57 10.24 -24.78
C SER A 207 22.07 9.67 -23.45
N GLY A 208 22.11 8.33 -23.36
CA GLY A 208 21.62 7.56 -22.22
C GLY A 208 22.31 7.95 -20.91
N GLU A 209 21.81 8.97 -20.27
CA GLU A 209 21.89 9.05 -18.80
C GLU A 209 20.78 8.16 -18.23
N GLN A 210 21.09 6.89 -18.22
CA GLN A 210 20.37 5.94 -17.41
C GLN A 210 20.51 6.40 -15.96
N LEU A 211 19.40 6.80 -15.34
CA LEU A 211 19.37 7.03 -13.90
C LEU A 211 19.80 5.72 -13.23
N GLU A 212 21.05 5.66 -12.77
CA GLU A 212 21.57 4.52 -12.01
C GLU A 212 20.86 4.50 -10.64
N PHE A 213 19.72 3.84 -10.56
CA PHE A 213 19.03 3.59 -9.29
C PHE A 213 19.73 2.53 -8.42
N PHE A 214 20.66 1.79 -9.03
CA PHE A 214 21.47 0.77 -8.33
C PHE A 214 22.90 0.95 -8.77
N GLY A 215 23.81 1.21 -7.83
CA GLY A 215 25.23 1.25 -8.09
C GLY A 215 25.67 -0.06 -8.77
N ARG A 216 26.57 0.02 -9.74
CA ARG A 216 27.15 -1.17 -10.39
C ARG A 216 27.77 -2.03 -9.29
N PRO A 217 27.54 -3.36 -9.28
CA PRO A 217 28.38 -4.23 -8.49
C PRO A 217 29.81 -4.09 -9.02
N ASP A 218 30.71 -3.73 -8.13
CA ASP A 218 32.13 -3.57 -8.42
C ASP A 218 32.67 -4.80 -9.14
N ALA A 219 33.42 -4.54 -10.22
CA ALA A 219 34.13 -5.54 -11.00
C ALA A 219 35.31 -6.14 -10.23
#